data_4bec4354c7f7062477b8162a4872365a
#
_entry.id   4bec4354c7f7062477b8162a4872365a
#
_cell.length_a   1.000
_cell.length_b   1.000
_cell.length_c   1.000
_cell.angle_alpha   90.00
_cell.angle_beta   90.00
_cell.angle_gamma   90.00
#
_symmetry.space_group_name_H-M   'P 1'
#
loop_
_entity.id
_entity.type
_entity.pdbx_description
1 polymer ?
#
loop_
_entity_poly.entity_id
_entity_poly.type
_entity_poly.pdbx_seq_one_letter_code
_entity_poly.pdbx_strand_id
1 'polypeptide(L)'
;MNSVIETATTGRSKCRGCSKSIAKGELRFGDSVPNPYGEGDTLIWFHLPCAACMRPEQFLPALNAHSPSPPDADSLREMAEFGVEYPRVARLAHAERAASGRAHCRSCRELIEKGRFRLALQAFEDGRMGPIGSIHVECAEAYFGTADLLERIERLTPELDDEARAELGEALKHQRVPTEE
;
A
#
# COMPACT_ATOMS: atom_id res chain seq x y z
N MET A 1 8.35 10.63 19.31
CA MET A 1 6.86 10.63 19.47
C MET A 1 6.36 9.23 19.13
N ASN A 2 5.24 8.74 19.70
CA ASN A 2 4.71 7.41 19.34
C ASN A 2 3.64 7.53 18.27
N SER A 3 3.51 6.50 17.43
CA SER A 3 2.41 6.39 16.47
C SER A 3 1.06 6.26 17.22
N VAL A 4 -0.02 6.83 16.67
CA VAL A 4 -1.31 6.98 17.36
C VAL A 4 -2.48 6.79 16.42
N ILE A 5 -3.61 6.30 16.95
CA ILE A 5 -4.91 6.37 16.29
C ILE A 5 -5.76 7.42 17.03
N GLU A 6 -6.32 8.35 16.27
CA GLU A 6 -7.14 9.42 16.81
C GLU A 6 -8.24 9.84 15.83
N THR A 7 -9.25 10.54 16.34
CA THR A 7 -10.30 11.15 15.52
C THR A 7 -9.77 12.44 14.87
N ALA A 8 -9.94 12.57 13.57
CA ALA A 8 -9.56 13.78 12.85
C ALA A 8 -10.40 14.99 13.30
N THR A 9 -9.76 15.99 13.86
CA THR A 9 -10.42 17.22 14.35
C THR A 9 -10.83 18.15 13.21
N THR A 10 -10.18 18.02 12.05
CA THR A 10 -10.47 18.81 10.84
C THR A 10 -10.39 17.93 9.59
N GLY A 11 -11.05 18.33 8.49
CA GLY A 11 -10.95 17.64 7.20
C GLY A 11 -9.75 18.09 6.32
N ARG A 12 -8.70 18.67 6.92
CA ARG A 12 -7.57 19.24 6.16
C ARG A 12 -6.43 18.26 5.91
N SER A 13 -6.34 17.20 6.71
CA SER A 13 -5.28 16.21 6.57
C SER A 13 -5.49 15.36 5.34
N LYS A 14 -4.41 15.11 4.59
CA LYS A 14 -4.39 14.16 3.48
C LYS A 14 -3.74 12.86 3.91
N CYS A 15 -4.34 11.75 3.51
CA CYS A 15 -3.76 10.42 3.66
C CYS A 15 -2.49 10.30 2.81
N ARG A 16 -1.38 9.91 3.43
CA ARG A 16 -0.11 9.70 2.71
C ARG A 16 -0.14 8.49 1.78
N GLY A 17 -1.05 7.54 2.02
CA GLY A 17 -1.21 6.37 1.17
C GLY A 17 -1.98 6.67 -0.12
N CYS A 18 -3.22 7.13 -0.01
CA CYS A 18 -4.12 7.33 -1.16
C CYS A 18 -4.26 8.79 -1.62
N SER A 19 -3.58 9.74 -0.96
CA SER A 19 -3.64 11.19 -1.24
C SER A 19 -5.02 11.85 -1.08
N LYS A 20 -6.06 11.10 -0.68
CA LYS A 20 -7.40 11.63 -0.42
C LYS A 20 -7.44 12.31 0.95
N SER A 21 -8.37 13.25 1.11
CA SER A 21 -8.60 13.91 2.41
C SER A 21 -9.18 12.94 3.42
N ILE A 22 -8.75 13.06 4.67
CA ILE A 22 -9.33 12.37 5.83
C ILE A 22 -10.41 13.28 6.39
N ALA A 23 -11.65 12.79 6.43
CA ALA A 23 -12.78 13.61 6.84
C ALA A 23 -12.72 13.98 8.33
N LYS A 24 -13.30 15.12 8.70
CA LYS A 24 -13.49 15.47 10.09
C LYS A 24 -14.38 14.42 10.78
N GLY A 25 -13.96 13.94 11.94
CA GLY A 25 -14.66 12.90 12.70
C GLY A 25 -14.28 11.46 12.33
N GLU A 26 -13.52 11.26 11.25
CA GLU A 26 -12.98 9.97 10.85
C GLU A 26 -11.78 9.58 11.71
N LEU A 27 -11.65 8.28 12.05
CA LEU A 27 -10.45 7.76 12.68
C LEU A 27 -9.30 7.76 11.69
N ARG A 28 -8.13 8.22 12.14
CA ARG A 28 -6.91 8.26 11.35
C ARG A 28 -5.73 7.72 12.14
N PHE A 29 -4.76 7.17 11.45
CA PHE A 29 -3.49 6.74 12.01
C PHE A 29 -2.42 7.80 11.76
N GLY A 30 -1.75 8.23 12.83
CA GLY A 30 -0.57 9.09 12.79
C GLY A 30 0.68 8.25 12.99
N ASP A 31 1.49 8.12 11.94
CA ASP A 31 2.80 7.46 12.02
C ASP A 31 3.87 8.48 12.41
N SER A 32 4.59 8.19 13.49
CA SER A 32 5.68 9.03 13.98
C SER A 32 6.94 8.75 13.17
N VAL A 33 7.39 9.75 12.45
CA VAL A 33 8.57 9.67 11.58
C VAL A 33 9.52 10.82 11.83
N PRO A 34 10.82 10.67 11.56
CA PRO A 34 11.76 11.78 11.66
C PRO A 34 11.28 12.99 10.84
N ASN A 35 11.38 14.17 11.41
CA ASN A 35 10.97 15.39 10.70
C ASN A 35 12.01 15.74 9.61
N PRO A 36 11.65 15.70 8.31
CA PRO A 36 12.61 15.98 7.23
C PRO A 36 12.98 17.48 7.12
N TYR A 37 12.33 18.35 7.91
CA TYR A 37 12.54 19.79 7.85
C TYR A 37 13.09 20.39 9.14
N GLY A 38 13.40 19.56 10.16
CA GLY A 38 13.88 20.05 11.46
C GLY A 38 14.19 18.93 12.44
N GLU A 39 14.49 19.28 13.67
CA GLU A 39 14.74 18.31 14.73
C GLU A 39 13.46 17.64 15.22
N GLY A 40 13.59 16.42 15.75
CA GLY A 40 12.51 15.64 16.34
C GLY A 40 11.66 14.87 15.33
N ASP A 41 10.48 14.44 15.78
CA ASP A 41 9.54 13.64 14.99
C ASP A 41 8.34 14.46 14.55
N THR A 42 7.71 14.03 13.46
CA THR A 42 6.42 14.55 12.97
C THR A 42 5.46 13.40 12.73
N LEU A 43 4.15 13.69 12.77
CA LEU A 43 3.12 12.71 12.42
C LEU A 43 2.73 12.86 10.96
N ILE A 44 2.76 11.74 10.24
CA ILE A 44 2.16 11.62 8.91
C ILE A 44 0.89 10.81 9.01
N TRP A 45 -0.16 11.23 8.29
CA TRP A 45 -1.52 10.73 8.49
C TRP A 45 -1.96 9.76 7.41
N PHE A 46 -2.68 8.72 7.85
CA PHE A 46 -3.28 7.70 6.97
C PHE A 46 -4.72 7.41 7.39
N HIS A 47 -5.57 7.04 6.43
CA HIS A 47 -6.78 6.27 6.75
C HIS A 47 -6.35 4.94 7.36
N LEU A 48 -7.15 4.37 8.27
CA LEU A 48 -6.79 3.11 8.93
C LEU A 48 -6.51 1.97 7.93
N PRO A 49 -7.32 1.75 6.86
CA PRO A 49 -7.03 0.72 5.87
C PRO A 49 -5.72 0.99 5.09
N CYS A 50 -5.42 2.25 4.79
CA CYS A 50 -4.16 2.60 4.13
C CYS A 50 -2.95 2.34 5.04
N ALA A 51 -3.08 2.63 6.34
CA ALA A 51 -2.04 2.33 7.33
C ALA A 51 -1.81 0.82 7.46
N ALA A 52 -2.87 0.03 7.57
CA ALA A 52 -2.81 -1.43 7.62
C ALA A 52 -2.09 -2.03 6.39
N CYS A 53 -2.30 -1.44 5.20
CA CYS A 53 -1.62 -1.88 3.98
C CYS A 53 -0.16 -1.43 3.89
N MET A 54 0.17 -0.21 4.27
CA MET A 54 1.43 0.44 3.92
C MET A 54 2.39 0.59 5.09
N ARG A 55 1.88 0.57 6.32
CA ARG A 55 2.64 0.75 7.57
C ARG A 55 2.27 -0.30 8.62
N PRO A 56 2.20 -1.60 8.25
CA PRO A 56 1.63 -2.64 9.11
C PRO A 56 2.35 -2.77 10.46
N GLU A 57 3.68 -2.73 10.48
CA GLU A 57 4.48 -2.87 11.69
C GLU A 57 4.25 -1.74 12.69
N GLN A 58 4.08 -0.49 12.19
CA GLN A 58 3.81 0.68 13.02
C GLN A 58 2.34 0.78 13.41
N PHE A 59 1.44 0.26 12.56
CA PHE A 59 0.01 0.31 12.74
C PHE A 59 -0.50 -0.67 13.80
N LEU A 60 -0.04 -1.93 13.78
CA LEU A 60 -0.51 -2.98 14.69
C LEU A 60 -0.42 -2.61 16.17
N PRO A 61 0.70 -2.09 16.69
CA PRO A 61 0.78 -1.68 18.10
C PRO A 61 -0.22 -0.56 18.45
N ALA A 62 -0.41 0.41 17.53
CA ALA A 62 -1.36 1.50 17.74
C ALA A 62 -2.81 1.01 17.69
N LEU A 63 -3.15 0.05 16.81
CA LEU A 63 -4.47 -0.57 16.75
C LEU A 63 -4.78 -1.33 18.05
N ASN A 64 -3.84 -2.10 18.55
CA ASN A 64 -4.01 -2.88 19.78
C ASN A 64 -4.12 -2.01 21.03
N ALA A 65 -3.51 -0.84 21.04
CA ALA A 65 -3.55 0.11 22.15
C ALA A 65 -4.79 1.04 22.12
N HIS A 66 -5.48 1.14 20.97
CA HIS A 66 -6.61 2.05 20.80
C HIS A 66 -7.88 1.53 21.47
N SER A 67 -8.53 2.38 22.30
CA SER A 67 -9.78 2.05 22.99
C SER A 67 -10.78 3.21 22.85
N PRO A 68 -12.05 2.94 22.49
CA PRO A 68 -12.58 1.63 22.08
C PRO A 68 -12.01 1.17 20.72
N SER A 69 -11.98 -0.14 20.48
CA SER A 69 -11.54 -0.70 19.19
C SER A 69 -12.38 -0.16 18.02
N PRO A 70 -11.77 0.14 16.87
CA PRO A 70 -12.53 0.49 15.66
C PRO A 70 -13.53 -0.61 15.27
N PRO A 71 -14.64 -0.29 14.61
CA PRO A 71 -15.66 -1.28 14.24
C PRO A 71 -15.14 -2.43 13.37
N ASP A 72 -14.13 -2.15 12.54
CA ASP A 72 -13.48 -3.07 11.59
C ASP A 72 -12.07 -3.52 12.04
N ALA A 73 -11.80 -3.47 13.35
CA ALA A 73 -10.47 -3.75 13.93
C ALA A 73 -9.91 -5.12 13.52
N ASP A 74 -10.75 -6.16 13.44
CA ASP A 74 -10.30 -7.50 13.07
C ASP A 74 -9.85 -7.57 11.63
N SER A 75 -10.62 -7.02 10.70
CA SER A 75 -10.22 -6.92 9.27
C SER A 75 -8.95 -6.08 9.08
N LEU A 76 -8.82 -4.97 9.81
CA LEU A 76 -7.62 -4.13 9.80
C LEU A 76 -6.40 -4.89 10.34
N ARG A 77 -6.58 -5.71 11.37
CA ARG A 77 -5.53 -6.55 11.94
C ARG A 77 -5.07 -7.60 10.93
N GLU A 78 -5.98 -8.38 10.37
CA GLU A 78 -5.68 -9.40 9.35
C GLU A 78 -4.89 -8.79 8.17
N MET A 79 -5.32 -7.63 7.68
CA MET A 79 -4.66 -6.92 6.61
C MET A 79 -3.23 -6.47 6.97
N ALA A 80 -3.02 -6.03 8.20
CA ALA A 80 -1.70 -5.61 8.67
C ALA A 80 -0.80 -6.82 8.95
N GLU A 81 -1.31 -7.88 9.56
CA GLU A 81 -0.58 -9.14 9.80
C GLU A 81 -0.11 -9.75 8.49
N PHE A 82 -0.94 -9.77 7.45
CA PHE A 82 -0.53 -10.16 6.10
C PHE A 82 0.64 -9.30 5.58
N GLY A 83 0.61 -7.99 5.84
CA GLY A 83 1.72 -7.09 5.47
C GLY A 83 3.00 -7.33 6.27
N VAL A 84 2.91 -7.83 7.51
CA VAL A 84 4.07 -8.24 8.31
C VAL A 84 4.62 -9.58 7.83
N GLU A 85 3.75 -10.53 7.48
CA GLU A 85 4.14 -11.84 6.93
C GLU A 85 4.86 -11.68 5.57
N TYR A 86 4.37 -10.77 4.72
CA TYR A 86 4.94 -10.45 3.41
C TYR A 86 5.42 -8.98 3.35
N PRO A 87 6.58 -8.63 3.91
CA PRO A 87 6.98 -7.23 4.12
C PRO A 87 7.05 -6.38 2.84
N ARG A 88 7.33 -7.01 1.69
CA ARG A 88 7.36 -6.29 0.41
C ARG A 88 5.97 -5.86 -0.06
N VAL A 89 4.88 -6.49 0.43
CA VAL A 89 3.51 -6.13 0.07
C VAL A 89 3.16 -4.71 0.51
N ALA A 90 3.78 -4.20 1.56
CA ALA A 90 3.66 -2.80 1.98
C ALA A 90 4.15 -1.79 0.92
N ARG A 91 4.93 -2.25 -0.07
CA ARG A 91 5.39 -1.42 -1.21
C ARG A 91 4.37 -1.31 -2.33
N LEU A 92 3.30 -2.10 -2.33
CA LEU A 92 2.24 -1.99 -3.34
C LEU A 92 1.51 -0.65 -3.18
N ALA A 93 1.56 0.18 -4.22
CA ALA A 93 0.87 1.47 -4.25
C ALA A 93 -0.55 1.35 -4.83
N HIS A 94 -0.65 0.84 -6.04
CA HIS A 94 -1.90 0.63 -6.78
C HIS A 94 -1.64 -0.21 -8.05
N ALA A 95 -2.71 -0.62 -8.73
CA ALA A 95 -2.63 -1.14 -10.08
C ALA A 95 -2.96 -0.05 -11.09
N GLU A 96 -2.26 -0.03 -12.21
CA GLU A 96 -2.51 0.92 -13.30
C GLU A 96 -2.16 0.31 -14.66
N ARG A 97 -2.71 0.86 -15.74
CA ARG A 97 -2.26 0.51 -17.09
C ARG A 97 -1.01 1.30 -17.45
N ALA A 98 0.00 0.62 -17.97
CA ALA A 98 1.24 1.25 -18.41
C ALA A 98 0.95 2.29 -19.51
N ALA A 99 1.21 3.56 -19.22
CA ALA A 99 0.99 4.66 -20.16
C ALA A 99 1.95 4.61 -21.37
N SER A 100 3.13 3.99 -21.19
CA SER A 100 4.14 3.81 -22.24
C SER A 100 4.83 2.46 -22.08
N GLY A 101 5.41 1.92 -23.17
CA GLY A 101 6.21 0.70 -23.14
C GLY A 101 7.68 0.94 -22.75
N ARG A 102 7.99 1.93 -21.91
CA ARG A 102 9.37 2.30 -21.57
C ARG A 102 9.81 1.83 -20.17
N ALA A 103 8.87 1.45 -19.32
CA ALA A 103 9.18 1.02 -17.97
C ALA A 103 9.68 -0.44 -17.96
N HIS A 104 10.72 -0.71 -17.17
CA HIS A 104 11.19 -2.06 -16.91
C HIS A 104 10.60 -2.58 -15.59
N CYS A 105 10.20 -3.83 -15.61
CA CYS A 105 9.75 -4.54 -14.42
C CYS A 105 10.89 -4.66 -13.40
N ARG A 106 10.64 -4.28 -12.15
CA ARG A 106 11.67 -4.38 -11.10
C ARG A 106 11.96 -5.81 -10.64
N SER A 107 11.13 -6.77 -11.04
CA SER A 107 11.33 -8.19 -10.77
C SER A 107 12.13 -8.87 -11.88
N CYS A 108 11.56 -9.00 -13.08
CA CYS A 108 12.18 -9.74 -14.20
C CYS A 108 13.07 -8.89 -15.11
N ARG A 109 13.12 -7.55 -14.94
CA ARG A 109 13.89 -6.61 -15.76
C ARG A 109 13.40 -6.39 -17.19
N GLU A 110 12.40 -7.13 -17.64
CA GLU A 110 11.81 -6.98 -18.97
C GLU A 110 10.93 -5.72 -19.06
N LEU A 111 10.71 -5.25 -20.30
CA LEU A 111 9.82 -4.11 -20.57
C LEU A 111 8.37 -4.45 -20.22
N ILE A 112 7.68 -3.50 -19.63
CA ILE A 112 6.23 -3.55 -19.42
C ILE A 112 5.57 -2.88 -20.62
N GLU A 113 4.83 -3.67 -21.40
CA GLU A 113 4.18 -3.20 -22.62
C GLU A 113 3.12 -2.14 -22.32
N LYS A 114 3.00 -1.17 -23.24
CA LYS A 114 1.96 -0.14 -23.16
C LYS A 114 0.55 -0.76 -23.11
N GLY A 115 -0.29 -0.26 -22.22
CA GLY A 115 -1.67 -0.71 -22.05
C GLY A 115 -1.84 -1.93 -21.15
N ARG A 116 -0.78 -2.71 -20.87
CA ARG A 116 -0.82 -3.82 -19.91
C ARG A 116 -0.97 -3.28 -18.48
N PHE A 117 -1.65 -4.04 -17.62
CA PHE A 117 -1.64 -3.75 -16.20
C PHE A 117 -0.25 -3.98 -15.62
N ARG A 118 0.10 -3.10 -14.67
CA ARG A 118 1.29 -3.19 -13.84
C ARG A 118 0.94 -2.84 -12.39
N LEU A 119 1.72 -3.35 -11.47
CA LEU A 119 1.64 -2.98 -10.06
C LEU A 119 2.67 -1.88 -9.79
N ALA A 120 2.19 -0.69 -9.49
CA ALA A 120 3.03 0.44 -9.09
C ALA A 120 3.56 0.20 -7.68
N LEU A 121 4.83 0.51 -7.48
CA LEU A 121 5.54 0.32 -6.22
C LEU A 121 5.91 1.66 -5.60
N GLN A 122 5.87 1.71 -4.29
CA GLN A 122 6.31 2.83 -3.48
C GLN A 122 7.17 2.38 -2.30
N ALA A 123 7.99 3.27 -1.80
CA ALA A 123 8.71 3.08 -0.55
C ALA A 123 8.61 4.34 0.30
N PHE A 124 8.72 4.14 1.61
CA PHE A 124 8.83 5.22 2.57
C PHE A 124 10.31 5.44 2.87
N GLU A 125 10.84 6.56 2.38
CA GLU A 125 12.23 6.96 2.56
C GLU A 125 12.29 8.43 2.97
N ASP A 126 13.13 8.76 3.93
CA ASP A 126 13.36 10.13 4.42
C ASP A 126 12.06 10.89 4.78
N GLY A 127 11.14 10.22 5.47
CA GLY A 127 9.87 10.82 5.89
C GLY A 127 8.82 11.00 4.77
N ARG A 128 9.04 10.44 3.59
CA ARG A 128 8.14 10.58 2.42
C ARG A 128 7.84 9.24 1.75
N MET A 129 6.60 9.09 1.31
CA MET A 129 6.23 8.04 0.36
C MET A 129 6.62 8.49 -1.05
N GLY A 130 7.38 7.67 -1.74
CA GLY A 130 7.81 7.95 -3.12
C GLY A 130 7.71 6.73 -4.02
N PRO A 131 7.50 6.92 -5.34
CA PRO A 131 7.46 5.84 -6.31
C PRO A 131 8.86 5.22 -6.47
N ILE A 132 8.93 3.89 -6.48
CA ILE A 132 10.17 3.14 -6.70
C ILE A 132 10.14 2.28 -7.96
N GLY A 133 9.16 2.47 -8.84
CA GLY A 133 8.99 1.74 -10.09
C GLY A 133 7.74 0.89 -10.13
N SER A 134 7.73 -0.14 -10.97
CA SER A 134 6.60 -1.05 -11.12
C SER A 134 7.05 -2.46 -11.50
N ILE A 135 6.15 -3.42 -11.38
CA ILE A 135 6.32 -4.81 -11.81
C ILE A 135 5.17 -5.25 -12.71
N HIS A 136 5.39 -6.29 -13.52
CA HIS A 136 4.28 -7.00 -14.15
C HIS A 136 3.39 -7.62 -13.06
N VAL A 137 2.10 -7.76 -13.33
CA VAL A 137 1.18 -8.45 -12.42
C VAL A 137 1.60 -9.91 -12.24
N GLU A 138 2.03 -10.56 -13.31
CA GLU A 138 2.53 -11.93 -13.34
C GLU A 138 3.86 -12.14 -12.60
N CYS A 139 4.50 -11.07 -12.16
CA CYS A 139 5.72 -11.11 -11.32
C CYS A 139 5.43 -10.89 -9.84
N ALA A 140 4.16 -10.85 -9.44
CA ALA A 140 3.75 -10.52 -8.06
C ALA A 140 4.32 -11.51 -7.04
N GLU A 141 4.19 -12.81 -7.27
CA GLU A 141 4.70 -13.84 -6.38
C GLU A 141 6.23 -13.78 -6.23
N ALA A 142 6.95 -13.63 -7.33
CA ALA A 142 8.42 -13.49 -7.31
C ALA A 142 8.89 -12.23 -6.57
N TYR A 143 8.13 -11.14 -6.64
CA TYR A 143 8.50 -9.89 -6.00
C TYR A 143 8.02 -9.78 -4.55
N PHE A 144 6.76 -10.10 -4.28
CA PHE A 144 6.13 -9.92 -2.97
C PHE A 144 6.24 -11.16 -2.07
N GLY A 145 6.48 -12.35 -2.64
CA GLY A 145 6.44 -13.64 -1.94
C GLY A 145 5.04 -14.26 -1.90
N THR A 146 4.06 -13.63 -2.54
CA THR A 146 2.68 -14.09 -2.64
C THR A 146 2.00 -13.54 -3.89
N ALA A 147 1.05 -14.28 -4.45
CA ALA A 147 0.13 -13.83 -5.50
C ALA A 147 -1.27 -13.48 -4.97
N ASP A 148 -1.52 -13.70 -3.68
CA ASP A 148 -2.81 -13.38 -3.04
C ASP A 148 -2.91 -11.88 -2.72
N LEU A 149 -3.09 -11.09 -3.78
CA LEU A 149 -3.04 -9.63 -3.70
C LEU A 149 -4.31 -8.93 -4.21
N LEU A 150 -5.27 -9.67 -4.77
CA LEU A 150 -6.41 -9.07 -5.49
C LEU A 150 -7.21 -8.12 -4.58
N GLU A 151 -7.59 -8.57 -3.39
CA GLU A 151 -8.34 -7.75 -2.43
C GLU A 151 -7.57 -6.46 -2.06
N ARG A 152 -6.26 -6.58 -1.85
CA ARG A 152 -5.41 -5.43 -1.54
C ARG A 152 -5.29 -4.47 -2.71
N ILE A 153 -5.16 -4.98 -3.94
CA ILE A 153 -5.14 -4.18 -5.16
C ILE A 153 -6.46 -3.41 -5.31
N GLU A 154 -7.59 -4.06 -5.13
CA GLU A 154 -8.92 -3.43 -5.19
C GLU A 154 -9.05 -2.30 -4.17
N ARG A 155 -8.59 -2.51 -2.96
CA ARG A 155 -8.61 -1.52 -1.89
C ARG A 155 -7.74 -0.30 -2.19
N LEU A 156 -6.56 -0.53 -2.78
CA LEU A 156 -5.61 0.53 -3.13
C LEU A 156 -5.92 1.20 -4.48
N THR A 157 -6.81 0.59 -5.27
CA THR A 157 -7.22 1.09 -6.59
C THR A 157 -8.76 1.06 -6.69
N PRO A 158 -9.47 1.90 -5.93
CA PRO A 158 -10.93 1.84 -5.83
C PRO A 158 -11.68 2.20 -7.12
N GLU A 159 -11.00 2.73 -8.12
CA GLU A 159 -11.52 3.05 -9.46
C GLU A 159 -11.51 1.89 -10.45
N LEU A 160 -11.07 0.70 -10.04
CA LEU A 160 -11.10 -0.50 -10.90
C LEU A 160 -12.55 -0.89 -11.20
N ASP A 161 -12.86 -1.05 -12.49
CA ASP A 161 -14.11 -1.67 -12.95
C ASP A 161 -14.03 -3.20 -12.90
N ASP A 162 -15.15 -3.86 -13.15
CA ASP A 162 -15.24 -5.32 -13.07
C ASP A 162 -14.39 -6.04 -14.13
N GLU A 163 -14.18 -5.44 -15.31
CA GLU A 163 -13.33 -5.98 -16.37
C GLU A 163 -11.86 -5.93 -15.96
N ALA A 164 -11.40 -4.78 -15.44
CA ALA A 164 -10.04 -4.62 -14.93
C ALA A 164 -9.75 -5.56 -13.76
N ARG A 165 -10.72 -5.74 -12.85
CA ARG A 165 -10.63 -6.68 -11.74
C ARG A 165 -10.48 -8.12 -12.21
N ALA A 166 -11.26 -8.54 -13.20
CA ALA A 166 -11.17 -9.89 -13.78
C ALA A 166 -9.81 -10.10 -14.47
N GLU A 167 -9.32 -9.12 -15.25
CA GLU A 167 -8.02 -9.17 -15.91
C GLU A 167 -6.88 -9.31 -14.90
N LEU A 168 -6.90 -8.50 -13.83
CA LEU A 168 -5.90 -8.57 -12.76
C LEU A 168 -5.95 -9.91 -12.02
N GLY A 169 -7.15 -10.42 -11.72
CA GLY A 169 -7.32 -11.73 -11.07
C GLY A 169 -6.78 -12.88 -11.91
N GLU A 170 -6.98 -12.85 -13.24
CA GLU A 170 -6.40 -13.85 -14.14
C GLU A 170 -4.88 -13.73 -14.23
N ALA A 171 -4.34 -12.51 -14.33
CA ALA A 171 -2.90 -12.29 -14.37
C ALA A 171 -2.20 -12.74 -13.08
N LEU A 172 -2.84 -12.56 -11.92
CA LEU A 172 -2.32 -13.06 -10.64
C LEU A 172 -2.29 -14.59 -10.53
N LYS A 173 -3.13 -15.31 -11.27
CA LYS A 173 -3.08 -16.79 -11.34
C LYS A 173 -1.95 -17.32 -12.22
N HIS A 174 -1.48 -16.52 -13.19
CA HIS A 174 -0.47 -16.92 -14.16
C HIS A 174 0.90 -16.31 -13.82
N GLN A 175 1.46 -16.71 -12.68
CA GLN A 175 2.73 -16.17 -12.22
C GLN A 175 3.90 -16.62 -13.08
N ARG A 176 4.84 -15.69 -13.32
CA ARG A 176 6.11 -16.00 -13.97
C ARG A 176 7.05 -16.67 -12.97
N VAL A 177 7.49 -17.86 -13.28
CA VAL A 177 8.56 -18.52 -12.53
C VAL A 177 9.85 -17.74 -12.78
N PRO A 178 10.61 -17.37 -11.74
CA PRO A 178 11.93 -16.78 -11.93
C PRO A 178 12.80 -17.74 -12.77
N THR A 179 13.35 -17.25 -13.89
CA THR A 179 14.43 -17.98 -14.55
C THR A 179 15.65 -17.91 -13.64
N GLU A 180 16.01 -19.03 -13.03
CA GLU A 180 17.31 -19.18 -12.37
C GLU A 180 18.40 -19.03 -13.45
N GLU A 181 19.18 -17.96 -13.39
CA GLU A 181 20.50 -17.82 -14.00
C GLU A 181 21.58 -17.96 -12.95
#